data_53db1037ad00b2679d80d70d83142e60
#
_entry.id   53db1037ad00b2679d80d70d83142e60
#
_cell.length_a   1.000
_cell.length_b   1.000
_cell.length_c   1.000
_cell.angle_alpha   90.00
_cell.angle_beta   90.00
_cell.angle_gamma   90.00
#
_symmetry.space_group_name_H-M   'P 1'
#
loop_
_entity.id
_entity.type
_entity.pdbx_description
1 polymer ?
#
loop_
_entity_poly.entity_id
_entity_poly.type
_entity_poly.pdbx_seq_one_letter_code
_entity_poly.pdbx_strand_id
1 'polypeptide(L)'
;IYNNKHSHIINMKIGILHLSDIHLSKDETIDHITSKIQIACHFELNDIIKLYIVITGDIANSGKDIEYEKALSFLKKLQAKIRDENSFINSIKFVIVPGNHDCLVEEENPVRDTLLQSIKSDDVDIQIANVCLAVQNNFWEFHEKLCGFVPTSKLSYQIEEKLSLDVSLFFNCYNTSWMSIKHEVDNNKIIPASSLLTNKKRASDIVISIFHHPTSWLSPHTNKNNKKIFEDHLLQTSNIVLCGHEHSASSKKVTSLRGSNEFVYLEGPALKERSGKSAFKYICFNTEDFSGQSYSFELQNNEYIETETIPFKLNHSRNDVNINDDFYATITDIIIPIKHPNVEKLTLPDIFIFPD
;
A
#
# COMPACT_ATOMS: atom_id res chain seq x y z
N ILE A 1 38.39 -3.04 -23.95
CA ILE A 1 37.92 -3.04 -22.54
C ILE A 1 36.47 -2.59 -22.61
N TYR A 2 35.54 -3.52 -22.79
CA TYR A 2 34.10 -3.25 -22.78
C TYR A 2 33.66 -3.22 -21.32
N ASN A 3 33.37 -2.03 -20.80
CA ASN A 3 32.55 -1.90 -19.62
C ASN A 3 31.11 -2.29 -20.01
N ASN A 4 30.71 -3.49 -19.65
CA ASN A 4 29.30 -3.85 -19.53
C ASN A 4 28.66 -2.84 -18.57
N LYS A 5 28.04 -1.78 -19.09
CA LYS A 5 27.00 -1.05 -18.36
C LYS A 5 25.77 -1.94 -18.31
N HIS A 6 25.84 -3.05 -17.56
CA HIS A 6 24.62 -3.53 -16.93
C HIS A 6 24.12 -2.37 -16.08
N SER A 7 22.94 -1.86 -16.36
CA SER A 7 22.20 -1.06 -15.42
C SER A 7 22.26 -1.80 -14.09
N HIS A 8 23.13 -1.34 -13.17
CA HIS A 8 23.13 -1.88 -11.83
C HIS A 8 21.76 -1.58 -11.26
N ILE A 9 20.84 -2.55 -11.37
CA ILE A 9 19.65 -2.57 -10.52
C ILE A 9 20.25 -2.62 -9.13
N ILE A 10 20.14 -1.50 -8.43
CA ILE A 10 20.63 -1.42 -7.07
C ILE A 10 19.79 -2.43 -6.30
N ASN A 11 20.44 -3.47 -5.77
CA ASN A 11 19.82 -4.42 -4.86
C ASN A 11 19.28 -3.62 -3.67
N MET A 12 17.98 -3.32 -3.71
CA MET A 12 17.33 -2.49 -2.71
C MET A 12 16.28 -3.33 -1.99
N LYS A 13 16.48 -3.48 -0.69
CA LYS A 13 15.50 -4.12 0.17
C LYS A 13 14.55 -3.06 0.73
N ILE A 14 13.27 -3.24 0.50
CA ILE A 14 12.18 -2.37 0.93
C ILE A 14 11.49 -3.00 2.12
N GLY A 15 11.24 -2.22 3.18
CA GLY A 15 10.48 -2.63 4.35
C GLY A 15 9.11 -1.95 4.40
N ILE A 16 8.12 -2.68 4.91
CA ILE A 16 6.78 -2.19 5.22
C ILE A 16 6.44 -2.63 6.64
N LEU A 17 6.28 -1.69 7.53
CA LEU A 17 5.67 -1.93 8.83
C LEU A 17 4.15 -1.74 8.65
N HIS A 18 3.41 -2.83 8.67
CA HIS A 18 1.96 -2.84 8.47
C HIS A 18 1.25 -2.86 9.83
N LEU A 19 0.63 -1.74 10.14
CA LEU A 19 -0.20 -1.53 11.31
C LEU A 19 -1.67 -1.44 10.89
N SER A 20 -2.58 -1.90 11.71
CA SER A 20 -4.01 -1.78 11.52
C SER A 20 -4.72 -1.69 12.87
N ASP A 21 -5.92 -1.12 12.88
CA ASP A 21 -6.82 -1.21 14.03
C ASP A 21 -6.13 -0.79 15.34
N ILE A 22 -5.60 0.45 15.36
CA ILE A 22 -4.87 1.02 16.49
C ILE A 22 -5.84 1.46 17.59
N HIS A 23 -7.03 1.95 17.22
CA HIS A 23 -8.14 2.34 18.10
C HIS A 23 -7.71 3.25 19.27
N LEU A 24 -6.94 4.29 18.99
CA LEU A 24 -6.51 5.22 20.02
C LEU A 24 -7.67 6.01 20.60
N SER A 25 -7.82 5.94 21.91
CA SER A 25 -8.79 6.71 22.68
C SER A 25 -8.17 7.90 23.40
N LYS A 26 -8.99 8.86 23.82
CA LYS A 26 -8.54 10.08 24.52
C LYS A 26 -7.78 9.82 25.82
N ASP A 27 -8.07 8.73 26.52
CA ASP A 27 -7.53 8.46 27.86
C ASP A 27 -6.32 7.51 27.81
N GLU A 28 -5.80 7.17 26.63
CA GLU A 28 -4.82 6.14 26.47
C GLU A 28 -3.46 6.64 26.01
N THR A 29 -2.42 5.96 26.49
CA THR A 29 -1.03 6.12 25.99
C THR A 29 -0.49 4.78 25.56
N ILE A 30 0.02 4.70 24.33
CA ILE A 30 0.65 3.49 23.79
C ILE A 30 2.14 3.71 23.52
N ASP A 31 2.74 4.70 24.15
CA ASP A 31 4.16 5.04 23.96
C ASP A 31 5.09 3.86 24.28
N HIS A 32 4.70 3.03 25.24
CA HIS A 32 5.47 1.83 25.61
C HIS A 32 5.53 0.77 24.50
N ILE A 33 4.59 0.83 23.53
CA ILE A 33 4.56 -0.09 22.39
C ILE A 33 5.61 0.27 21.35
N THR A 34 5.99 1.55 21.21
CA THR A 34 6.95 2.01 20.20
C THR A 34 8.28 1.30 20.28
N SER A 35 8.84 1.21 21.48
CA SER A 35 10.12 0.51 21.70
C SER A 35 10.00 -0.98 21.44
N LYS A 36 8.87 -1.59 21.81
CA LYS A 36 8.64 -3.03 21.60
C LYS A 36 8.52 -3.38 20.12
N ILE A 37 7.82 -2.57 19.33
CA ILE A 37 7.72 -2.73 17.87
C ILE A 37 9.11 -2.63 17.25
N GLN A 38 9.89 -1.59 17.63
CA GLN A 38 11.23 -1.38 17.09
C GLN A 38 12.16 -2.55 17.44
N ILE A 39 12.13 -3.05 18.68
CA ILE A 39 12.94 -4.20 19.12
C ILE A 39 12.55 -5.46 18.33
N ALA A 40 11.25 -5.72 18.17
CA ALA A 40 10.76 -6.90 17.45
C ALA A 40 11.21 -6.94 15.97
N CYS A 41 11.28 -5.78 15.32
CA CYS A 41 11.69 -5.69 13.92
C CYS A 41 13.20 -5.48 13.73
N HIS A 42 14.00 -5.44 14.80
CA HIS A 42 15.39 -4.99 14.71
C HIS A 42 16.24 -5.79 13.69
N PHE A 43 16.10 -7.09 13.65
CA PHE A 43 16.86 -7.94 12.72
C PHE A 43 16.41 -7.78 11.28
N GLU A 44 15.12 -7.63 11.07
CA GLU A 44 14.51 -7.50 9.74
C GLU A 44 14.78 -6.12 9.11
N LEU A 45 15.08 -5.11 9.96
CA LEU A 45 15.40 -3.75 9.51
C LEU A 45 16.85 -3.57 9.06
N ASN A 46 17.77 -4.50 9.35
CA ASN A 46 19.21 -4.31 9.13
C ASN A 46 19.55 -4.07 7.66
N ASP A 47 18.98 -4.48 6.67
CA ASP A 47 19.34 -4.27 5.25
C ASP A 47 18.33 -3.39 4.51
N ILE A 48 17.42 -2.73 5.24
CA ILE A 48 16.36 -1.92 4.65
C ILE A 48 16.89 -0.52 4.31
N ILE A 49 16.71 -0.11 3.07
CA ILE A 49 17.08 1.23 2.60
C ILE A 49 15.90 2.20 2.71
N LYS A 50 14.68 1.73 2.43
CA LYS A 50 13.45 2.51 2.57
C LYS A 50 12.43 1.73 3.39
N LEU A 51 11.82 2.40 4.36
CA LEU A 51 10.75 1.84 5.18
C LEU A 51 9.46 2.65 4.96
N TYR A 52 8.37 1.94 4.77
CA TYR A 52 7.03 2.51 4.75
C TYR A 52 6.25 2.02 5.95
N ILE A 53 5.72 2.95 6.75
CA ILE A 53 4.77 2.63 7.82
C ILE A 53 3.38 2.75 7.19
N VAL A 54 2.81 1.60 6.87
CA VAL A 54 1.48 1.50 6.25
C VAL A 54 0.44 1.26 7.31
N ILE A 55 -0.61 2.09 7.33
CA ILE A 55 -1.71 1.94 8.28
C ILE A 55 -3.01 1.75 7.50
N THR A 56 -3.60 0.57 7.66
CA THR A 56 -4.82 0.18 6.95
C THR A 56 -6.10 0.54 7.69
N GLY A 57 -6.11 1.69 8.37
CA GLY A 57 -7.31 2.28 8.98
C GLY A 57 -7.47 2.00 10.47
N ASP A 58 -8.54 2.56 11.03
CA ASP A 58 -8.93 2.52 12.44
C ASP A 58 -7.82 3.00 13.37
N ILE A 59 -7.26 4.19 13.02
CA ILE A 59 -6.25 4.86 13.81
C ILE A 59 -6.86 5.44 15.08
N ALA A 60 -7.96 6.17 14.93
CA ALA A 60 -8.77 6.69 16.04
C ALA A 60 -9.78 5.63 16.51
N ASN A 61 -10.32 5.79 17.71
CA ASN A 61 -11.40 4.95 18.21
C ASN A 61 -12.79 5.46 17.80
N SER A 62 -12.94 6.77 17.57
CA SER A 62 -14.20 7.42 17.23
C SER A 62 -14.06 8.68 16.33
N GLY A 63 -12.92 8.83 15.65
CA GLY A 63 -12.65 9.90 14.70
C GLY A 63 -12.51 11.30 15.30
N LYS A 64 -12.20 11.43 16.61
CA LYS A 64 -12.06 12.70 17.31
C LYS A 64 -10.67 13.29 17.20
N ASP A 65 -10.56 14.61 17.14
CA ASP A 65 -9.29 15.33 17.03
C ASP A 65 -8.28 14.93 18.10
N ILE A 66 -8.72 14.83 19.36
CA ILE A 66 -7.84 14.46 20.48
C ILE A 66 -7.23 13.06 20.31
N GLU A 67 -7.91 12.15 19.63
CA GLU A 67 -7.41 10.81 19.34
C GLU A 67 -6.30 10.88 18.28
N TYR A 68 -6.47 11.74 17.27
CA TYR A 68 -5.46 11.99 16.24
C TYR A 68 -4.23 12.75 16.75
N GLU A 69 -4.37 13.65 17.72
CA GLU A 69 -3.22 14.27 18.37
C GLU A 69 -2.32 13.23 19.04
N LYS A 70 -2.92 12.26 19.71
CA LYS A 70 -2.20 11.14 20.32
C LYS A 70 -1.61 10.21 19.27
N ALA A 71 -2.36 9.90 18.21
CA ALA A 71 -1.86 9.10 17.11
C ALA A 71 -0.63 9.74 16.46
N LEU A 72 -0.66 11.06 16.23
CA LEU A 72 0.47 11.79 15.68
C LEU A 72 1.70 11.70 16.59
N SER A 73 1.51 11.90 17.90
CA SER A 73 2.60 11.76 18.88
C SER A 73 3.20 10.35 18.85
N PHE A 74 2.36 9.31 18.93
CA PHE A 74 2.77 7.92 18.89
C PHE A 74 3.57 7.59 17.62
N LEU A 75 3.02 7.91 16.44
CA LEU A 75 3.62 7.58 15.16
C LEU A 75 4.94 8.32 14.92
N LYS A 76 5.03 9.60 15.34
CA LYS A 76 6.28 10.35 15.25
C LYS A 76 7.34 9.79 16.20
N LYS A 77 6.98 9.36 17.40
CA LYS A 77 7.89 8.66 18.32
C LYS A 77 8.37 7.33 17.76
N LEU A 78 7.46 6.55 17.16
CA LEU A 78 7.81 5.29 16.50
C LEU A 78 8.80 5.53 15.34
N GLN A 79 8.51 6.51 14.49
CA GLN A 79 9.38 6.90 13.37
C GLN A 79 10.77 7.33 13.86
N ALA A 80 10.84 8.16 14.89
CA ALA A 80 12.11 8.62 15.50
C ALA A 80 12.89 7.43 16.06
N LYS A 81 12.23 6.58 16.84
CA LYS A 81 12.87 5.41 17.46
C LYS A 81 13.47 4.45 16.43
N ILE A 82 12.72 4.16 15.35
CA ILE A 82 13.24 3.31 14.28
C ILE A 82 14.43 3.97 13.59
N ARG A 83 14.38 5.29 13.35
CA ARG A 83 15.46 6.03 12.68
C ARG A 83 16.74 6.07 13.52
N ASP A 84 16.62 6.29 14.83
CA ASP A 84 17.76 6.42 15.73
C ASP A 84 18.55 5.10 15.86
N GLU A 85 17.84 3.98 15.81
CA GLU A 85 18.44 2.63 15.93
C GLU A 85 18.88 2.03 14.59
N ASN A 86 18.50 2.62 13.44
CA ASN A 86 18.77 2.07 12.11
C ASN A 86 19.29 3.16 11.15
N SER A 87 20.58 3.46 11.25
CA SER A 87 21.24 4.51 10.46
C SER A 87 21.26 4.24 8.94
N PHE A 88 21.02 3.01 8.50
CA PHE A 88 20.98 2.63 7.08
C PHE A 88 19.66 2.97 6.39
N ILE A 89 18.59 3.24 7.15
CA ILE A 89 17.29 3.58 6.58
C ILE A 89 17.31 5.05 6.11
N ASN A 90 17.42 5.24 4.80
CA ASN A 90 17.49 6.57 4.21
C ASN A 90 16.16 7.33 4.26
N SER A 91 15.03 6.61 4.28
CA SER A 91 13.69 7.20 4.25
C SER A 91 12.69 6.35 5.02
N ILE A 92 11.92 7.01 5.90
CA ILE A 92 10.75 6.42 6.56
C ILE A 92 9.55 7.29 6.23
N LYS A 93 8.57 6.74 5.50
CA LYS A 93 7.35 7.44 5.05
C LYS A 93 6.10 6.75 5.58
N PHE A 94 5.06 7.55 5.79
CA PHE A 94 3.73 7.04 6.15
C PHE A 94 2.85 6.93 4.91
N VAL A 95 2.06 5.85 4.86
CA VAL A 95 1.01 5.63 3.86
C VAL A 95 -0.21 5.13 4.61
N ILE A 96 -1.30 5.90 4.63
CA ILE A 96 -2.44 5.62 5.49
C ILE A 96 -3.77 5.73 4.74
N VAL A 97 -4.72 4.91 5.09
CA VAL A 97 -6.12 5.01 4.64
C VAL A 97 -7.05 5.06 5.85
N PRO A 98 -8.25 5.65 5.75
CA PRO A 98 -9.19 5.67 6.87
C PRO A 98 -9.88 4.32 7.05
N GLY A 99 -10.16 3.96 8.31
CA GLY A 99 -11.08 2.90 8.69
C GLY A 99 -12.46 3.43 9.09
N ASN A 100 -13.34 2.56 9.53
CA ASN A 100 -14.69 2.96 9.93
C ASN A 100 -14.70 3.73 11.27
N HIS A 101 -13.80 3.43 12.17
CA HIS A 101 -13.60 4.18 13.41
C HIS A 101 -12.95 5.55 13.21
N ASP A 102 -12.35 5.80 12.05
CA ASP A 102 -11.85 7.12 11.65
C ASP A 102 -12.96 8.06 11.15
N CYS A 103 -14.21 7.61 11.15
CA CYS A 103 -15.39 8.41 10.84
C CYS A 103 -16.01 8.98 12.13
N LEU A 104 -16.16 10.30 12.21
CA LEU A 104 -16.86 10.97 13.29
C LEU A 104 -18.38 10.79 13.11
N VAL A 105 -18.91 9.65 13.52
CA VAL A 105 -20.35 9.32 13.47
C VAL A 105 -20.91 9.43 14.88
N GLU A 106 -21.00 10.67 15.40
CA GLU A 106 -21.48 10.90 16.78
C GLU A 106 -23.01 10.98 16.89
N GLU A 107 -23.69 11.48 15.84
CA GLU A 107 -25.12 11.73 15.84
C GLU A 107 -25.80 11.17 14.59
N GLU A 108 -27.11 11.00 14.69
CA GLU A 108 -27.94 10.70 13.53
C GLU A 108 -27.80 11.82 12.49
N ASN A 109 -27.41 11.46 11.29
CA ASN A 109 -27.35 12.37 10.15
C ASN A 109 -28.34 11.91 9.07
N PRO A 110 -29.63 12.27 9.17
CA PRO A 110 -30.68 11.77 8.27
C PRO A 110 -30.40 12.08 6.79
N VAL A 111 -29.73 13.19 6.52
CA VAL A 111 -29.35 13.56 5.14
C VAL A 111 -28.32 12.56 4.59
N ARG A 112 -27.27 12.34 5.34
CA ARG A 112 -26.23 11.36 4.95
C ARG A 112 -26.79 9.96 4.83
N ASP A 113 -27.64 9.55 5.79
CA ASP A 113 -28.25 8.21 5.78
C ASP A 113 -29.15 8.02 4.58
N THR A 114 -29.94 9.03 4.20
CA THR A 114 -30.76 9.00 2.98
C THR A 114 -29.91 8.90 1.74
N LEU A 115 -28.81 9.67 1.66
CA LEU A 115 -27.89 9.60 0.54
C LEU A 115 -27.23 8.20 0.44
N LEU A 116 -26.73 7.65 1.54
CA LEU A 116 -26.13 6.31 1.56
C LEU A 116 -27.12 5.23 1.12
N GLN A 117 -28.40 5.32 1.56
CA GLN A 117 -29.45 4.38 1.15
C GLN A 117 -29.81 4.50 -0.33
N SER A 118 -29.63 5.67 -0.93
CA SER A 118 -29.88 5.89 -2.36
C SER A 118 -28.83 5.28 -3.27
N ILE A 119 -27.63 4.97 -2.77
CA ILE A 119 -26.51 4.43 -3.56
C ILE A 119 -26.76 2.95 -3.82
N LYS A 120 -27.06 2.59 -5.06
CA LYS A 120 -27.30 1.22 -5.53
C LYS A 120 -26.46 0.84 -6.74
N SER A 121 -25.60 1.76 -7.18
CA SER A 121 -24.79 1.64 -8.39
C SER A 121 -23.32 1.86 -8.09
N ASP A 122 -22.45 1.30 -8.92
CA ASP A 122 -21.00 1.55 -8.90
C ASP A 122 -20.67 2.95 -9.43
N ASP A 123 -21.59 3.56 -10.20
CA ASP A 123 -21.50 4.92 -10.73
C ASP A 123 -22.04 5.90 -9.67
N VAL A 124 -21.22 6.22 -8.69
CA VAL A 124 -21.58 7.14 -7.59
C VAL A 124 -21.33 8.59 -8.01
N ASP A 125 -22.31 9.45 -7.78
CA ASP A 125 -22.14 10.88 -7.97
C ASP A 125 -21.11 11.42 -6.98
N ILE A 126 -20.12 12.14 -7.48
CA ILE A 126 -19.04 12.70 -6.67
C ILE A 126 -19.54 13.71 -5.63
N GLN A 127 -20.63 14.43 -5.88
CA GLN A 127 -21.20 15.35 -4.92
C GLN A 127 -21.82 14.60 -3.74
N ILE A 128 -22.52 13.49 -4.00
CA ILE A 128 -23.03 12.60 -2.97
C ILE A 128 -21.87 12.03 -2.14
N ALA A 129 -20.84 11.54 -2.80
CA ALA A 129 -19.67 11.00 -2.13
C ALA A 129 -18.99 12.05 -1.23
N ASN A 130 -18.85 13.30 -1.70
CA ASN A 130 -18.24 14.39 -0.92
C ASN A 130 -19.04 14.72 0.35
N VAL A 131 -20.38 14.72 0.28
CA VAL A 131 -21.22 14.89 1.47
C VAL A 131 -21.00 13.74 2.46
N CYS A 132 -20.96 12.52 1.97
CA CYS A 132 -20.73 11.34 2.82
C CYS A 132 -19.32 11.30 3.44
N LEU A 133 -18.32 11.87 2.77
CA LEU A 133 -16.93 11.96 3.23
C LEU A 133 -16.72 12.97 4.37
N ALA A 134 -17.66 13.87 4.63
CA ALA A 134 -17.51 14.90 5.65
C ALA A 134 -17.24 14.35 7.07
N VAL A 135 -17.72 13.15 7.37
CA VAL A 135 -17.47 12.46 8.66
C VAL A 135 -15.98 12.07 8.86
N GLN A 136 -15.16 12.19 7.82
CA GLN A 136 -13.72 11.89 7.85
C GLN A 136 -12.83 13.15 7.85
N ASN A 137 -13.37 14.33 8.06
CA ASN A 137 -12.58 15.57 7.97
C ASN A 137 -11.40 15.57 8.95
N ASN A 138 -11.60 15.13 10.19
CA ASN A 138 -10.53 15.04 11.19
C ASN A 138 -9.42 14.08 10.77
N PHE A 139 -9.77 12.95 10.13
CA PHE A 139 -8.79 12.03 9.55
C PHE A 139 -7.94 12.72 8.47
N TRP A 140 -8.54 13.49 7.57
CA TRP A 140 -7.82 14.15 6.49
C TRP A 140 -6.91 15.27 6.96
N GLU A 141 -7.29 15.99 8.03
CA GLU A 141 -6.40 16.95 8.70
C GLU A 141 -5.22 16.24 9.38
N PHE A 142 -5.47 15.11 10.03
CA PHE A 142 -4.42 14.26 10.58
C PHE A 142 -3.51 13.73 9.48
N HIS A 143 -4.07 13.25 8.36
CA HIS A 143 -3.32 12.77 7.20
C HIS A 143 -2.34 13.85 6.71
N GLU A 144 -2.78 15.09 6.56
CA GLU A 144 -1.92 16.21 6.17
C GLU A 144 -0.78 16.44 7.16
N LYS A 145 -1.08 16.45 8.46
CA LYS A 145 -0.06 16.64 9.53
C LYS A 145 0.97 15.51 9.56
N LEU A 146 0.56 14.28 9.26
CA LEU A 146 1.42 13.10 9.31
C LEU A 146 2.20 12.88 8.00
N CYS A 147 1.51 12.91 6.87
CA CYS A 147 2.06 12.58 5.54
C CYS A 147 2.60 13.81 4.78
N GLY A 148 2.19 15.03 5.18
CA GLY A 148 2.67 16.29 4.58
C GLY A 148 1.95 16.70 3.29
N PHE A 149 0.85 16.05 2.92
CA PHE A 149 0.03 16.42 1.77
C PHE A 149 -1.44 16.04 1.97
N VAL A 150 -2.32 16.67 1.20
CA VAL A 150 -3.75 16.31 1.12
C VAL A 150 -4.00 15.69 -0.24
N PRO A 151 -4.58 14.47 -0.31
CA PRO A 151 -4.94 13.87 -1.58
C PRO A 151 -5.97 14.70 -2.36
N THR A 152 -5.85 14.74 -3.68
CA THR A 152 -6.82 15.41 -4.56
C THR A 152 -8.19 14.73 -4.56
N SER A 153 -8.21 13.42 -4.33
CA SER A 153 -9.43 12.64 -4.12
C SER A 153 -9.35 11.91 -2.77
N LYS A 154 -10.41 12.03 -1.99
CA LYS A 154 -10.56 11.33 -0.69
C LYS A 154 -11.18 9.93 -0.84
N LEU A 155 -11.61 9.53 -2.04
CA LEU A 155 -12.10 8.19 -2.35
C LEU A 155 -10.98 7.23 -2.73
N SER A 156 -10.00 7.75 -3.47
CA SER A 156 -8.78 7.01 -3.80
C SER A 156 -7.67 7.96 -4.20
N TYR A 157 -6.44 7.59 -3.91
CA TYR A 157 -5.25 8.34 -4.32
C TYR A 157 -4.06 7.41 -4.50
N GLN A 158 -3.07 7.88 -5.22
CA GLN A 158 -1.86 7.13 -5.50
C GLN A 158 -0.63 7.89 -5.00
N ILE A 159 0.31 7.16 -4.45
CA ILE A 159 1.65 7.65 -4.14
C ILE A 159 2.63 6.90 -5.02
N GLU A 160 3.44 7.63 -5.77
CA GLU A 160 4.54 7.07 -6.56
C GLU A 160 5.88 7.36 -5.89
N GLU A 161 6.70 6.32 -5.78
CA GLU A 161 8.07 6.38 -5.25
C GLU A 161 9.04 5.78 -6.26
N LYS A 162 9.91 6.61 -6.82
CA LYS A 162 10.99 6.11 -7.67
C LYS A 162 12.02 5.38 -6.84
N LEU A 163 12.19 4.10 -7.10
CA LEU A 163 13.20 3.24 -6.46
C LEU A 163 14.50 3.24 -7.25
N SER A 164 14.42 3.21 -8.58
CA SER A 164 15.53 3.30 -9.51
C SER A 164 15.08 3.99 -10.81
N LEU A 165 15.93 4.03 -11.81
CA LEU A 165 15.57 4.55 -13.14
C LEU A 165 14.44 3.73 -13.79
N ASP A 166 14.38 2.42 -13.51
CA ASP A 166 13.52 1.47 -14.18
C ASP A 166 12.40 0.89 -13.29
N VAL A 167 12.42 1.17 -11.98
CA VAL A 167 11.48 0.60 -11.01
C VAL A 167 10.84 1.71 -10.20
N SER A 168 9.52 1.81 -10.27
CA SER A 168 8.70 2.62 -9.36
C SER A 168 7.88 1.73 -8.43
N LEU A 169 7.66 2.22 -7.20
CA LEU A 169 6.75 1.64 -6.23
C LEU A 169 5.52 2.53 -6.15
N PHE A 170 4.35 1.93 -6.37
CA PHE A 170 3.07 2.61 -6.28
C PHE A 170 2.29 2.11 -5.08
N PHE A 171 1.75 3.04 -4.31
CA PHE A 171 0.73 2.74 -3.30
C PHE A 171 -0.62 3.24 -3.83
N ASN A 172 -1.51 2.31 -4.11
CA ASN A 172 -2.90 2.58 -4.47
C ASN A 172 -3.75 2.56 -3.20
N CYS A 173 -4.17 3.73 -2.75
CA CYS A 173 -4.92 3.93 -1.52
C CYS A 173 -6.41 4.05 -1.84
N TYR A 174 -7.22 3.12 -1.34
CA TYR A 174 -8.68 3.11 -1.54
C TYR A 174 -9.39 3.32 -0.21
N ASN A 175 -10.30 4.29 -0.18
CA ASN A 175 -11.14 4.56 0.98
C ASN A 175 -12.38 3.68 0.95
N THR A 176 -12.35 2.54 1.62
CA THR A 176 -13.52 1.66 1.78
C THR A 176 -14.48 2.14 2.87
N SER A 177 -14.06 3.12 3.69
CA SER A 177 -14.80 3.59 4.85
C SER A 177 -15.65 4.84 4.61
N TRP A 178 -15.69 5.38 3.38
CA TRP A 178 -16.45 6.59 3.07
C TRP A 178 -17.97 6.44 3.29
N MET A 179 -18.47 5.20 3.25
CA MET A 179 -19.86 4.83 3.52
C MET A 179 -20.09 4.32 4.97
N SER A 180 -19.10 4.41 5.84
CA SER A 180 -19.18 3.83 7.18
C SER A 180 -20.26 4.48 8.03
N ILE A 181 -20.97 3.66 8.78
CA ILE A 181 -22.05 4.01 9.71
C ILE A 181 -21.75 3.41 11.08
N LYS A 182 -22.48 3.82 12.09
CA LYS A 182 -22.26 3.38 13.48
C LYS A 182 -22.35 1.87 13.68
N HIS A 183 -23.23 1.22 12.93
CA HIS A 183 -23.40 -0.26 12.94
C HIS A 183 -23.19 -0.78 11.53
N GLU A 184 -22.01 -1.24 11.28
CA GLU A 184 -21.61 -1.72 9.97
C GLU A 184 -22.31 -3.02 9.58
N VAL A 185 -22.53 -3.21 8.29
CA VAL A 185 -23.16 -4.40 7.72
C VAL A 185 -22.28 -4.92 6.58
N ASP A 186 -22.01 -6.21 6.61
CA ASP A 186 -21.27 -6.92 5.55
C ASP A 186 -21.93 -6.75 4.19
N ASN A 187 -21.12 -6.87 3.14
CA ASN A 187 -21.58 -6.82 1.76
C ASN A 187 -22.31 -5.52 1.36
N ASN A 188 -21.98 -4.41 2.03
CA ASN A 188 -22.66 -3.14 1.85
C ASN A 188 -21.74 -2.01 1.34
N LYS A 189 -20.42 -2.19 1.35
CA LYS A 189 -19.47 -1.16 0.90
C LYS A 189 -19.39 -1.12 -0.62
N ILE A 190 -19.18 0.07 -1.16
CA ILE A 190 -19.03 0.29 -2.60
C ILE A 190 -17.74 1.10 -2.85
N ILE A 191 -16.90 0.61 -3.74
CA ILE A 191 -15.82 1.39 -4.35
C ILE A 191 -16.39 2.02 -5.61
N PRO A 192 -16.50 3.35 -5.70
CA PRO A 192 -16.99 3.99 -6.91
C PRO A 192 -16.11 3.64 -8.12
N ALA A 193 -16.75 3.34 -9.27
CA ALA A 193 -16.01 2.98 -10.47
C ALA A 193 -15.02 4.07 -10.92
N SER A 194 -15.38 5.34 -10.70
CA SER A 194 -14.51 6.49 -10.96
C SER A 194 -13.28 6.59 -10.04
N SER A 195 -13.25 5.86 -8.93
CA SER A 195 -12.14 5.84 -7.99
C SER A 195 -11.16 4.68 -8.24
N LEU A 196 -11.42 3.81 -9.21
CA LEU A 196 -10.48 2.75 -9.58
C LEU A 196 -9.25 3.36 -10.26
N LEU A 197 -8.10 3.21 -9.62
CA LEU A 197 -6.84 3.79 -10.07
C LEU A 197 -6.26 2.98 -11.22
N THR A 198 -6.16 3.60 -12.39
CA THR A 198 -5.55 2.99 -13.57
C THR A 198 -4.07 3.39 -13.64
N ASN A 199 -3.20 2.44 -13.42
CA ASN A 199 -1.77 2.65 -13.54
C ASN A 199 -1.31 2.34 -14.95
N LYS A 200 -0.61 3.28 -15.59
CA LYS A 200 0.28 2.96 -16.72
C LYS A 200 1.56 2.34 -16.13
N LYS A 201 1.45 1.08 -15.77
CA LYS A 201 2.48 0.32 -15.10
C LYS A 201 3.51 -0.17 -16.11
N ARG A 202 4.79 0.09 -15.86
CA ARG A 202 5.88 -0.65 -16.51
C ARG A 202 5.89 -2.08 -15.98
N ALA A 203 6.40 -3.03 -16.74
CA ALA A 203 6.53 -4.41 -16.24
C ALA A 203 7.40 -4.52 -14.98
N SER A 204 8.29 -3.56 -14.76
CA SER A 204 9.19 -3.45 -13.60
C SER A 204 8.59 -2.76 -12.37
N ASP A 205 7.42 -2.16 -12.47
CA ASP A 205 6.83 -1.44 -11.35
C ASP A 205 6.17 -2.38 -10.34
N ILE A 206 6.22 -1.99 -9.06
CA ILE A 206 5.59 -2.70 -7.96
C ILE A 206 4.39 -1.90 -7.49
N VAL A 207 3.24 -2.53 -7.41
CA VAL A 207 2.00 -1.90 -6.95
C VAL A 207 1.50 -2.56 -5.68
N ILE A 208 1.31 -1.75 -4.64
CA ILE A 208 0.73 -2.15 -3.36
C ILE A 208 -0.60 -1.44 -3.21
N SER A 209 -1.70 -2.20 -3.21
CA SER A 209 -3.03 -1.66 -2.95
C SER A 209 -3.37 -1.77 -1.47
N ILE A 210 -3.86 -0.66 -0.90
CA ILE A 210 -4.19 -0.58 0.51
C ILE A 210 -5.61 -0.03 0.72
N PHE A 211 -6.34 -0.67 1.63
CA PHE A 211 -7.69 -0.30 2.04
C PHE A 211 -7.98 -0.88 3.42
N HIS A 212 -9.08 -0.47 4.06
CA HIS A 212 -9.42 -0.96 5.39
C HIS A 212 -10.25 -2.24 5.35
N HIS A 213 -11.49 -2.16 4.84
CA HIS A 213 -12.40 -3.32 4.81
C HIS A 213 -11.97 -4.35 3.78
N PRO A 214 -11.84 -5.63 4.13
CA PRO A 214 -11.60 -6.71 3.17
C PRO A 214 -12.64 -6.73 2.04
N THR A 215 -12.31 -7.36 0.91
CA THR A 215 -13.22 -7.41 -0.25
C THR A 215 -14.53 -8.14 0.05
N SER A 216 -14.58 -8.96 1.11
CA SER A 216 -15.82 -9.59 1.61
C SER A 216 -16.89 -8.57 2.04
N TRP A 217 -16.49 -7.37 2.43
CA TRP A 217 -17.36 -6.27 2.82
C TRP A 217 -17.97 -5.51 1.66
N LEU A 218 -17.43 -5.68 0.45
CA LEU A 218 -17.95 -5.02 -0.74
C LEU A 218 -19.22 -5.65 -1.24
N SER A 219 -20.13 -4.82 -1.76
CA SER A 219 -21.44 -5.23 -2.21
C SER A 219 -21.39 -6.06 -3.51
N PRO A 220 -21.89 -7.31 -3.48
CA PRO A 220 -22.13 -8.07 -4.69
C PRO A 220 -23.46 -7.70 -5.37
N HIS A 221 -24.26 -6.83 -4.74
CA HIS A 221 -25.65 -6.54 -5.11
C HIS A 221 -25.83 -5.26 -5.94
N THR A 222 -24.72 -4.55 -6.24
CA THR A 222 -24.79 -3.42 -7.17
C THR A 222 -25.08 -3.92 -8.60
N ASN A 223 -25.47 -3.01 -9.47
CA ASN A 223 -25.79 -3.32 -10.88
C ASN A 223 -24.67 -4.06 -11.63
N LYS A 224 -23.41 -3.90 -11.22
CA LYS A 224 -22.24 -4.53 -11.87
C LYS A 224 -21.45 -5.46 -10.93
N ASN A 225 -21.97 -5.77 -9.75
CA ASN A 225 -21.27 -6.54 -8.71
C ASN A 225 -19.93 -5.88 -8.31
N ASN A 226 -20.01 -4.84 -7.46
CA ASN A 226 -18.88 -4.01 -7.05
C ASN A 226 -17.72 -4.82 -6.47
N LYS A 227 -18.02 -5.82 -5.64
CA LYS A 227 -17.02 -6.75 -5.10
C LYS A 227 -16.19 -7.39 -6.20
N LYS A 228 -16.86 -7.97 -7.21
CA LYS A 228 -16.17 -8.65 -8.31
C LYS A 228 -15.33 -7.67 -9.14
N ILE A 229 -15.88 -6.49 -9.46
CA ILE A 229 -15.14 -5.46 -10.22
C ILE A 229 -13.85 -5.08 -9.49
N PHE A 230 -13.93 -4.86 -8.17
CA PHE A 230 -12.76 -4.48 -7.40
C PHE A 230 -11.75 -5.63 -7.27
N GLU A 231 -12.21 -6.87 -7.04
CA GLU A 231 -11.33 -8.05 -7.03
C GLU A 231 -10.62 -8.27 -8.37
N ASP A 232 -11.34 -8.14 -9.49
CA ASP A 232 -10.77 -8.22 -10.84
C ASP A 232 -9.76 -7.08 -11.09
N HIS A 233 -10.06 -5.87 -10.60
CA HIS A 233 -9.17 -4.72 -10.69
C HIS A 233 -7.88 -4.95 -9.89
N LEU A 234 -7.97 -5.42 -8.64
CA LEU A 234 -6.80 -5.76 -7.82
C LEU A 234 -5.93 -6.82 -8.50
N LEU A 235 -6.55 -7.85 -9.08
CA LEU A 235 -5.84 -8.91 -9.78
C LEU A 235 -5.07 -8.41 -11.01
N GLN A 236 -5.58 -7.38 -11.68
CA GLN A 236 -4.91 -6.77 -12.84
C GLN A 236 -3.82 -5.77 -12.48
N THR A 237 -3.94 -5.11 -11.34
CA THR A 237 -3.09 -3.95 -11.02
C THR A 237 -2.10 -4.17 -9.89
N SER A 238 -2.38 -5.08 -8.94
CA SER A 238 -1.62 -5.16 -7.69
C SER A 238 -0.61 -6.30 -7.69
N ASN A 239 0.49 -6.11 -6.96
CA ASN A 239 1.44 -7.16 -6.58
C ASN A 239 1.24 -7.57 -5.12
N ILE A 240 0.93 -6.60 -4.25
CA ILE A 240 0.60 -6.82 -2.84
C ILE A 240 -0.70 -6.09 -2.54
N VAL A 241 -1.55 -6.69 -1.72
CA VAL A 241 -2.76 -6.09 -1.18
C VAL A 241 -2.68 -6.14 0.34
N LEU A 242 -2.90 -4.98 0.99
CA LEU A 242 -2.91 -4.83 2.44
C LEU A 242 -4.28 -4.31 2.89
N CYS A 243 -4.88 -4.96 3.86
CA CYS A 243 -6.13 -4.52 4.49
C CYS A 243 -6.14 -4.80 6.00
N GLY A 244 -7.20 -4.41 6.70
CA GLY A 244 -7.39 -4.59 8.16
C GLY A 244 -8.81 -5.01 8.49
N HIS A 245 -9.38 -4.41 9.55
CA HIS A 245 -10.78 -4.49 9.98
C HIS A 245 -11.17 -5.77 10.74
N GLU A 246 -10.82 -6.96 10.27
CA GLU A 246 -11.25 -8.23 10.90
C GLU A 246 -10.44 -8.59 12.15
N HIS A 247 -9.45 -7.76 12.52
CA HIS A 247 -8.55 -7.93 13.66
C HIS A 247 -7.74 -9.25 13.65
N SER A 248 -7.86 -10.03 12.59
CA SER A 248 -7.20 -11.34 12.44
C SER A 248 -6.14 -11.30 11.35
N ALA A 249 -4.97 -11.84 11.65
CA ALA A 249 -3.94 -11.97 10.62
C ALA A 249 -4.34 -13.03 9.61
N SER A 250 -4.33 -12.69 8.34
CA SER A 250 -4.47 -13.69 7.28
C SER A 250 -3.48 -13.39 6.15
N SER A 251 -3.03 -14.44 5.48
CA SER A 251 -2.09 -14.33 4.37
C SER A 251 -2.47 -15.36 3.31
N LYS A 252 -2.64 -14.91 2.07
CA LYS A 252 -2.98 -15.80 0.96
C LYS A 252 -2.42 -15.28 -0.35
N LYS A 253 -2.17 -16.18 -1.28
CA LYS A 253 -1.86 -15.85 -2.67
C LYS A 253 -3.14 -15.96 -3.49
N VAL A 254 -3.47 -14.91 -4.22
CA VAL A 254 -4.63 -14.86 -5.11
C VAL A 254 -4.15 -14.95 -6.55
N THR A 255 -4.67 -15.91 -7.31
CA THR A 255 -4.22 -16.18 -8.69
C THR A 255 -5.40 -16.25 -9.64
N SER A 256 -5.19 -15.82 -10.89
CA SER A 256 -6.15 -16.05 -11.96
C SER A 256 -5.97 -17.45 -12.56
N LEU A 257 -7.08 -18.18 -12.74
CA LEU A 257 -7.06 -19.48 -13.42
C LEU A 257 -6.76 -19.39 -14.93
N ARG A 258 -6.93 -18.20 -15.52
CA ARG A 258 -6.80 -17.99 -16.98
C ARG A 258 -5.64 -17.10 -17.38
N GLY A 259 -4.79 -16.70 -16.44
CA GLY A 259 -3.71 -15.76 -16.70
C GLY A 259 -2.56 -15.90 -15.71
N SER A 260 -1.50 -15.17 -15.96
CA SER A 260 -0.34 -15.09 -15.07
C SER A 260 -0.52 -14.07 -13.93
N ASN A 261 -1.68 -13.42 -13.82
CA ASN A 261 -1.90 -12.39 -12.83
C ASN A 261 -2.12 -13.00 -11.45
N GLU A 262 -1.39 -12.50 -10.48
CA GLU A 262 -1.46 -12.91 -9.08
C GLU A 262 -1.02 -11.77 -8.18
N PHE A 263 -1.47 -11.78 -6.94
CA PHE A 263 -0.99 -10.90 -5.88
C PHE A 263 -0.93 -11.60 -4.53
N VAL A 264 -0.11 -11.06 -3.64
CA VAL A 264 -0.04 -11.47 -2.23
C VAL A 264 -1.04 -10.65 -1.44
N TYR A 265 -1.98 -11.30 -0.78
CA TYR A 265 -2.99 -10.67 0.07
C TYR A 265 -2.62 -10.86 1.53
N LEU A 266 -2.45 -9.76 2.25
CA LEU A 266 -2.04 -9.73 3.65
C LEU A 266 -3.04 -8.88 4.45
N GLU A 267 -3.76 -9.53 5.33
CA GLU A 267 -4.65 -8.88 6.28
C GLU A 267 -3.90 -8.61 7.59
N GLY A 268 -3.92 -7.36 8.03
CA GLY A 268 -3.27 -6.91 9.25
C GLY A 268 -4.08 -7.29 10.49
N PRO A 269 -3.43 -7.84 11.52
CA PRO A 269 -4.06 -7.97 12.83
C PRO A 269 -4.23 -6.60 13.49
N ALA A 270 -5.10 -6.52 14.48
CA ALA A 270 -5.24 -5.31 15.27
C ALA A 270 -3.98 -5.05 16.11
N LEU A 271 -3.44 -3.83 16.00
CA LEU A 271 -2.39 -3.39 16.91
C LEU A 271 -2.91 -3.33 18.35
N LYS A 272 -4.23 -3.13 18.49
CA LYS A 272 -4.89 -3.14 19.78
C LYS A 272 -6.29 -3.70 19.68
N GLU A 273 -6.55 -4.74 20.46
CA GLU A 273 -7.88 -5.28 20.69
C GLU A 273 -8.40 -4.98 22.10
N ARG A 274 -9.72 -4.97 22.26
CA ARG A 274 -10.38 -4.88 23.57
C ARG A 274 -10.03 -6.08 24.48
N SER A 275 -9.70 -7.21 23.89
CA SER A 275 -9.24 -8.43 24.58
C SER A 275 -7.86 -8.28 25.23
N GLY A 276 -7.13 -7.21 24.93
CA GLY A 276 -5.74 -7.00 25.33
C GLY A 276 -4.72 -7.65 24.38
N LYS A 277 -5.15 -8.28 23.31
CA LYS A 277 -4.25 -8.75 22.24
C LYS A 277 -3.71 -7.57 21.47
N SER A 278 -2.49 -7.71 21.04
CA SER A 278 -1.80 -6.71 20.22
C SER A 278 -0.88 -7.43 19.23
N ALA A 279 -0.99 -7.09 17.97
CA ALA A 279 -0.20 -7.73 16.92
C ALA A 279 0.04 -6.77 15.75
N PHE A 280 1.04 -7.05 14.91
CA PHE A 280 1.31 -6.33 13.68
C PHE A 280 2.05 -7.22 12.68
N LYS A 281 2.18 -6.74 11.44
CA LYS A 281 3.00 -7.41 10.42
C LYS A 281 4.19 -6.54 10.01
N TYR A 282 5.29 -7.20 9.68
CA TYR A 282 6.41 -6.60 8.98
C TYR A 282 6.62 -7.36 7.66
N ILE A 283 6.80 -6.63 6.59
CA ILE A 283 6.93 -7.19 5.25
C ILE A 283 8.21 -6.62 4.64
N CYS A 284 9.04 -7.44 4.05
CA CYS A 284 10.16 -6.96 3.26
C CYS A 284 10.25 -7.69 1.92
N PHE A 285 10.77 -7.00 0.93
CA PHE A 285 11.02 -7.59 -0.39
C PHE A 285 12.22 -6.94 -1.07
N ASN A 286 12.84 -7.69 -1.97
CA ASN A 286 13.97 -7.26 -2.75
C ASN A 286 13.48 -6.78 -4.13
N THR A 287 14.00 -5.67 -4.62
CA THR A 287 13.64 -5.12 -5.93
C THR A 287 14.39 -5.77 -7.10
N GLU A 288 15.38 -6.60 -6.84
CA GLU A 288 16.16 -7.29 -7.87
C GLU A 288 15.50 -8.60 -8.30
N ASP A 289 15.21 -9.48 -7.34
CA ASP A 289 14.68 -10.83 -7.60
C ASP A 289 13.19 -10.95 -7.23
N PHE A 290 12.60 -9.88 -6.65
CA PHE A 290 11.20 -9.80 -6.21
C PHE A 290 10.80 -10.84 -5.17
N SER A 291 11.78 -11.48 -4.51
CA SER A 291 11.54 -12.30 -3.34
C SER A 291 11.20 -11.44 -2.13
N GLY A 292 10.36 -11.92 -1.25
CA GLY A 292 9.95 -11.23 -0.05
C GLY A 292 9.55 -12.17 1.06
N GLN A 293 9.37 -11.60 2.25
CA GLN A 293 8.90 -12.28 3.44
C GLN A 293 7.90 -11.40 4.18
N SER A 294 6.89 -12.03 4.77
CA SER A 294 5.94 -11.42 5.68
C SER A 294 6.08 -12.06 7.03
N TYR A 295 6.36 -11.26 8.05
CA TYR A 295 6.50 -11.65 9.45
C TYR A 295 5.27 -11.18 10.22
N SER A 296 4.72 -12.05 11.06
CA SER A 296 3.64 -11.73 11.99
C SER A 296 4.19 -11.70 13.41
N PHE A 297 3.89 -10.64 14.15
CA PHE A 297 4.32 -10.45 15.52
C PHE A 297 3.12 -10.31 16.44
N GLU A 298 3.12 -11.03 17.57
CA GLU A 298 2.09 -10.94 18.60
C GLU A 298 2.71 -10.58 19.96
N LEU A 299 2.01 -9.76 20.73
CA LEU A 299 2.43 -9.38 22.07
C LEU A 299 2.20 -10.55 23.05
N GLN A 300 3.29 -11.13 23.53
CA GLN A 300 3.30 -12.21 24.52
C GLN A 300 4.27 -11.85 25.63
N ASN A 301 3.85 -12.00 26.89
CA ASN A 301 4.69 -11.70 28.05
C ASN A 301 5.36 -10.32 28.01
N ASN A 302 4.62 -9.31 27.50
CA ASN A 302 5.05 -7.91 27.38
C ASN A 302 6.13 -7.64 26.30
N GLU A 303 6.40 -8.59 25.39
CA GLU A 303 7.29 -8.48 24.23
C GLU A 303 6.57 -8.96 22.98
N TYR A 304 6.90 -8.39 21.81
CA TYR A 304 6.41 -8.93 20.55
C TYR A 304 7.28 -10.10 20.11
N ILE A 305 6.63 -11.24 19.95
CA ILE A 305 7.25 -12.49 19.50
C ILE A 305 6.81 -12.75 18.06
N GLU A 306 7.74 -13.10 17.20
CA GLU A 306 7.43 -13.59 15.85
C GLU A 306 6.66 -14.91 15.97
N THR A 307 5.48 -14.94 15.35
CA THR A 307 4.59 -16.11 15.37
C THR A 307 4.53 -16.82 14.04
N GLU A 308 4.82 -16.11 12.96
CA GLU A 308 4.74 -16.67 11.61
C GLU A 308 5.65 -15.91 10.64
N THR A 309 6.34 -16.65 9.77
CA THR A 309 7.09 -16.10 8.63
C THR A 309 6.66 -16.79 7.35
N ILE A 310 6.17 -16.02 6.38
CA ILE A 310 5.69 -16.51 5.10
C ILE A 310 6.56 -15.92 3.99
N PRO A 311 7.34 -16.77 3.27
CA PRO A 311 8.05 -16.33 2.09
C PRO A 311 7.07 -16.15 0.92
N PHE A 312 7.33 -15.17 0.08
CA PHE A 312 6.59 -14.96 -1.16
C PHE A 312 7.51 -14.49 -2.28
N LYS A 313 7.00 -14.55 -3.50
CA LYS A 313 7.63 -13.94 -4.67
C LYS A 313 6.59 -13.11 -5.39
N LEU A 314 6.91 -11.86 -5.66
CA LEU A 314 6.03 -10.98 -6.43
C LEU A 314 6.03 -11.45 -7.88
N ASN A 315 4.85 -11.51 -8.46
CA ASN A 315 4.73 -11.78 -9.90
C ASN A 315 5.24 -10.54 -10.66
N HIS A 316 6.36 -10.73 -11.28
CA HIS A 316 7.00 -9.73 -12.09
C HIS A 316 7.24 -10.36 -13.45
N SER A 317 6.38 -10.00 -14.40
CA SER A 317 6.70 -10.27 -15.79
C SER A 317 7.73 -9.23 -16.22
N ARG A 318 9.00 -9.47 -15.93
CA ARG A 318 10.01 -8.93 -16.85
C ARG A 318 9.62 -9.52 -18.20
N ASN A 319 9.09 -8.69 -19.07
CA ASN A 319 9.34 -8.85 -20.47
C ASN A 319 10.84 -8.55 -20.62
N ASP A 320 11.69 -9.47 -20.12
CA ASP A 320 12.96 -9.68 -20.76
C ASP A 320 12.53 -10.04 -22.18
N VAL A 321 12.44 -9.05 -23.03
CA VAL A 321 12.57 -9.26 -24.45
C VAL A 321 13.97 -9.83 -24.53
N ASN A 322 14.06 -11.17 -24.43
CA ASN A 322 15.26 -11.90 -24.78
C ASN A 322 15.42 -11.60 -26.25
N ILE A 323 16.12 -10.50 -26.53
CA ILE A 323 16.52 -10.17 -27.88
C ILE A 323 17.45 -11.34 -28.20
N ASN A 324 16.97 -12.25 -29.05
CA ASN A 324 17.72 -13.37 -29.53
C ASN A 324 19.10 -12.82 -29.95
N ASP A 325 20.17 -13.47 -29.47
CA ASP A 325 21.55 -13.05 -29.75
C ASP A 325 21.77 -12.81 -31.25
N ASP A 326 21.12 -13.59 -32.11
CA ASP A 326 21.14 -13.44 -33.56
C ASP A 326 20.47 -12.12 -34.01
N PHE A 327 19.37 -11.73 -33.36
CA PHE A 327 18.70 -10.46 -33.65
C PHE A 327 19.55 -9.27 -33.14
N TYR A 328 20.12 -9.41 -31.93
CA TYR A 328 21.02 -8.39 -31.39
C TYR A 328 22.25 -8.22 -32.28
N ALA A 329 22.87 -9.30 -32.75
CA ALA A 329 23.96 -9.25 -33.72
C ALA A 329 23.54 -8.57 -35.02
N THR A 330 22.32 -8.87 -35.52
CA THR A 330 21.80 -8.27 -36.75
C THR A 330 21.62 -6.76 -36.63
N ILE A 331 21.08 -6.26 -35.50
CA ILE A 331 20.87 -4.81 -35.33
C ILE A 331 22.17 -4.06 -35.01
N THR A 332 23.18 -4.73 -34.43
CA THR A 332 24.51 -4.16 -34.20
C THR A 332 25.35 -4.10 -35.46
N ASP A 333 25.07 -4.96 -36.45
CA ASP A 333 25.74 -4.93 -37.75
C ASP A 333 25.19 -3.85 -38.71
N ILE A 334 24.05 -3.23 -38.37
CA ILE A 334 23.50 -2.14 -39.18
C ILE A 334 24.35 -0.88 -38.95
N ILE A 335 25.20 -0.59 -39.92
CA ILE A 335 26.04 0.60 -39.91
C ILE A 335 25.21 1.80 -40.42
N ILE A 336 25.12 2.83 -39.61
CA ILE A 336 24.40 4.06 -39.98
C ILE A 336 25.39 5.01 -40.67
N PRO A 337 25.09 5.49 -41.89
CA PRO A 337 26.00 6.31 -42.67
C PRO A 337 26.05 7.78 -42.17
N ILE A 338 26.08 7.97 -40.87
CA ILE A 338 26.21 9.31 -40.24
C ILE A 338 27.54 9.38 -39.54
N LYS A 339 28.30 10.43 -39.81
CA LYS A 339 29.60 10.71 -39.15
C LYS A 339 29.35 11.29 -37.76
N HIS A 340 29.86 10.63 -36.74
CA HIS A 340 29.89 11.14 -35.39
C HIS A 340 31.31 11.51 -34.96
N PRO A 341 31.53 12.66 -34.30
CA PRO A 341 32.90 13.15 -34.01
C PRO A 341 33.72 12.24 -33.09
N ASN A 342 33.06 11.41 -32.28
CA ASN A 342 33.71 10.58 -31.26
C ASN A 342 33.50 9.08 -31.44
N VAL A 343 32.84 8.64 -32.50
CA VAL A 343 32.51 7.22 -32.74
C VAL A 343 32.80 6.92 -34.21
N GLU A 344 33.68 5.95 -34.44
CA GLU A 344 34.12 5.58 -35.79
C GLU A 344 33.00 4.91 -36.62
N LYS A 345 32.11 4.18 -35.97
CA LYS A 345 30.92 3.57 -36.58
C LYS A 345 29.75 3.68 -35.61
N LEU A 346 28.65 4.28 -36.07
CA LEU A 346 27.39 4.29 -35.34
C LEU A 346 26.56 3.06 -35.73
N THR A 347 26.07 2.37 -34.71
CA THR A 347 25.14 1.26 -34.87
C THR A 347 23.73 1.69 -34.46
N LEU A 348 22.73 0.90 -34.79
CA LEU A 348 21.32 1.20 -34.45
C LEU A 348 21.12 1.41 -32.93
N PRO A 349 21.71 0.59 -32.03
CA PRO A 349 21.63 0.81 -30.59
C PRO A 349 22.24 2.12 -30.08
N ASP A 350 23.19 2.71 -30.81
CA ASP A 350 23.84 3.98 -30.40
C ASP A 350 22.92 5.19 -30.57
N ILE A 351 21.90 5.08 -31.41
CA ILE A 351 20.98 6.20 -31.71
C ILE A 351 19.53 5.90 -31.34
N PHE A 352 19.21 4.67 -30.90
CA PHE A 352 17.86 4.32 -30.50
C PHE A 352 17.58 4.91 -29.11
N ILE A 353 16.80 5.99 -29.08
CA ILE A 353 16.26 6.53 -27.85
C ILE A 353 14.96 5.79 -27.61
N PHE A 354 14.92 4.95 -26.58
CA PHE A 354 13.66 4.34 -26.15
C PHE A 354 12.71 5.48 -25.73
N PRO A 355 11.51 5.57 -26.29
CA PRO A 355 10.55 6.53 -25.80
C PRO A 355 10.20 6.19 -24.35
N ASP A 356 10.19 7.23 -23.49
CA ASP A 356 9.82 7.17 -22.08
C ASP A 356 8.37 6.68 -21.86
#